data_64cecfb41535e1923882383a94e06db8
#
_entry.id   64cecfb41535e1923882383a94e06db8
#
_cell.length_a   1.000
_cell.length_b   1.000
_cell.length_c   1.000
_cell.angle_alpha   90.00
_cell.angle_beta   90.00
_cell.angle_gamma   90.00
#
_symmetry.space_group_name_H-M   'P 1'
#
loop_
_entity.id
_entity.type
_entity.pdbx_description
1 polymer ?
#
loop_
_entity_poly.entity_id
_entity_poly.type
_entity_poly.pdbx_seq_one_letter_code
_entity_poly.pdbx_strand_id
1 'polypeptide(L)'
;MQTSIVEPTPNHSKLVPARAYVLVVDDEEQNRILLRDPLEARGFHVKEARNGAEAFEAIAERLPDVILLDLMMPGMDGFEICRRLKKNCATAPIPILIVTALSERKERLMGIEAGANDFLNKPVDIADLLLRVANAAHSKALFDQLQAERGKSDRLLLNILPKAVAQRMKAGEVTIADKYSEASVLVADFAGFSTLAMHIPAEQLVFLLNEIFTTFDSLLEKHALEKIKTIGDAYMVASGIPVPRPDHPGAIVELALEMTSELQKFNDLYDTSLRLRIGISTGPVVAGVIGRTRFSYDLWGDTVNLAFRLESVAQPGSILIDQATFELVKAMYHFGPASSHELKGRGATIAHHVERRL
;
A
#
# COMPACT_ATOMS: atom_id res chain seq x y z
N MET A 1 -27.15 -33.16 -46.27
CA MET A 1 -27.68 -33.10 -44.92
C MET A 1 -26.72 -32.25 -44.07
N GLN A 2 -27.02 -30.96 -43.93
CA GLN A 2 -26.23 -30.07 -43.07
C GLN A 2 -26.91 -30.07 -41.70
N THR A 3 -26.20 -30.61 -40.72
CA THR A 3 -26.61 -30.54 -39.31
C THR A 3 -26.16 -29.18 -38.72
N SER A 4 -27.15 -28.32 -38.53
CA SER A 4 -26.96 -27.04 -37.81
C SER A 4 -26.57 -27.33 -36.34
N ILE A 5 -25.40 -26.98 -35.94
CA ILE A 5 -24.98 -26.93 -34.54
C ILE A 5 -25.61 -25.68 -33.92
N VAL A 6 -26.62 -25.87 -33.10
CA VAL A 6 -27.18 -24.82 -32.24
C VAL A 6 -26.18 -24.60 -31.09
N GLU A 7 -25.51 -23.47 -31.07
CA GLU A 7 -24.72 -23.04 -29.92
C GLU A 7 -25.63 -22.90 -28.69
N PRO A 8 -25.21 -23.38 -27.52
CA PRO A 8 -25.99 -23.22 -26.31
C PRO A 8 -26.01 -21.74 -25.90
N THR A 9 -27.20 -21.18 -25.75
CA THR A 9 -27.43 -19.85 -25.16
C THR A 9 -26.67 -19.72 -23.84
N PRO A 10 -26.01 -18.59 -23.57
CA PRO A 10 -25.28 -18.39 -22.33
C PRO A 10 -26.22 -18.48 -21.13
N ASN A 11 -25.87 -19.36 -20.22
CA ASN A 11 -26.64 -19.67 -19.01
C ASN A 11 -26.60 -18.45 -18.06
N HIS A 12 -27.64 -17.62 -18.07
CA HIS A 12 -27.79 -16.43 -17.24
C HIS A 12 -27.79 -16.69 -15.72
N SER A 13 -27.80 -17.96 -15.29
CA SER A 13 -27.79 -18.33 -13.87
C SER A 13 -26.44 -18.14 -13.15
N LYS A 14 -25.35 -17.82 -13.88
CA LYS A 14 -24.01 -17.58 -13.30
C LYS A 14 -23.68 -16.09 -13.06
N LEU A 15 -24.59 -15.17 -13.39
CA LEU A 15 -24.32 -13.73 -13.37
C LEU A 15 -24.59 -13.03 -12.03
N VAL A 16 -25.20 -13.71 -11.06
CA VAL A 16 -25.49 -13.11 -9.74
C VAL A 16 -24.42 -13.57 -8.75
N PRO A 17 -23.71 -12.65 -8.08
CA PRO A 17 -22.89 -13.02 -6.93
C PRO A 17 -23.81 -13.69 -5.90
N ALA A 18 -23.55 -14.95 -5.57
CA ALA A 18 -24.32 -15.65 -4.57
C ALA A 18 -24.23 -14.87 -3.25
N ARG A 19 -25.34 -14.19 -2.84
CA ARG A 19 -25.52 -13.37 -1.63
C ARG A 19 -25.23 -11.86 -1.77
N ALA A 20 -25.52 -11.23 -2.92
CA ALA A 20 -25.46 -9.77 -2.97
C ALA A 20 -26.46 -9.15 -1.97
N TYR A 21 -26.00 -8.09 -1.28
CA TYR A 21 -26.75 -7.39 -0.24
C TYR A 21 -27.48 -6.19 -0.84
N VAL A 22 -28.82 -6.20 -0.76
CA VAL A 22 -29.69 -5.16 -1.32
C VAL A 22 -30.35 -4.40 -0.18
N LEU A 23 -30.27 -3.08 -0.20
CA LEU A 23 -31.01 -2.21 0.72
C LEU A 23 -32.26 -1.70 0.00
N VAL A 24 -33.43 -1.97 0.56
CA VAL A 24 -34.73 -1.48 0.07
C VAL A 24 -35.20 -0.33 0.97
N VAL A 25 -35.38 0.85 0.38
CA VAL A 25 -35.79 2.07 1.09
C VAL A 25 -37.11 2.57 0.54
N ASP A 26 -38.19 2.42 1.29
CA ASP A 26 -39.54 2.84 0.95
C ASP A 26 -40.33 3.02 2.27
N ASP A 27 -41.13 4.05 2.44
CA ASP A 27 -41.86 4.30 3.68
C ASP A 27 -43.07 3.33 3.85
N GLU A 28 -43.65 2.84 2.75
CA GLU A 28 -44.76 1.90 2.75
C GLU A 28 -44.24 0.45 2.94
N GLU A 29 -44.78 -0.22 3.97
CA GLU A 29 -44.42 -1.62 4.26
C GLU A 29 -44.77 -2.58 3.13
N GLN A 30 -45.93 -2.36 2.48
CA GLN A 30 -46.38 -3.21 1.37
C GLN A 30 -45.41 -3.15 0.18
N ASN A 31 -44.86 -1.98 -0.13
CA ASN A 31 -43.87 -1.80 -1.19
C ASN A 31 -42.57 -2.52 -0.84
N ARG A 32 -42.13 -2.41 0.41
CA ARG A 32 -40.90 -3.11 0.86
C ARG A 32 -41.04 -4.61 0.73
N ILE A 33 -42.18 -5.17 1.17
CA ILE A 33 -42.45 -6.62 1.04
C ILE A 33 -42.48 -7.04 -0.43
N LEU A 34 -43.12 -6.26 -1.30
CA LEU A 34 -43.22 -6.53 -2.73
C LEU A 34 -41.83 -6.60 -3.41
N LEU A 35 -40.91 -5.78 -2.96
CA LEU A 35 -39.52 -5.77 -3.49
C LEU A 35 -38.66 -6.84 -2.83
N ARG A 36 -38.78 -7.04 -1.51
CA ARG A 36 -37.99 -8.01 -0.74
C ARG A 36 -38.22 -9.44 -1.16
N ASP A 37 -39.47 -9.89 -1.13
CA ASP A 37 -39.82 -11.33 -1.27
C ASP A 37 -39.28 -11.95 -2.57
N PRO A 38 -39.40 -11.32 -3.76
CA PRO A 38 -38.83 -11.84 -5.00
C PRO A 38 -37.30 -11.87 -4.99
N LEU A 39 -36.68 -10.87 -4.34
CA LEU A 39 -35.21 -10.78 -4.23
C LEU A 39 -34.65 -11.88 -3.32
N GLU A 40 -35.28 -12.09 -2.15
CA GLU A 40 -34.88 -13.16 -1.23
C GLU A 40 -35.09 -14.55 -1.85
N ALA A 41 -36.19 -14.74 -2.59
CA ALA A 41 -36.46 -15.99 -3.32
C ALA A 41 -35.37 -16.28 -4.39
N ARG A 42 -34.69 -15.25 -4.88
CA ARG A 42 -33.56 -15.38 -5.82
C ARG A 42 -32.18 -15.46 -5.13
N GLY A 43 -32.15 -15.42 -3.79
CA GLY A 43 -30.92 -15.59 -3.00
C GLY A 43 -30.19 -14.29 -2.68
N PHE A 44 -30.80 -13.14 -2.92
CA PHE A 44 -30.28 -11.86 -2.42
C PHE A 44 -30.49 -11.76 -0.91
N HIS A 45 -29.59 -11.07 -0.23
CA HIS A 45 -29.80 -10.70 1.17
C HIS A 45 -30.40 -9.29 1.21
N VAL A 46 -31.64 -9.17 1.73
CA VAL A 46 -32.33 -7.89 1.75
C VAL A 46 -32.39 -7.30 3.15
N LYS A 47 -32.11 -6.01 3.25
CA LYS A 47 -32.36 -5.17 4.42
C LYS A 47 -33.37 -4.10 4.04
N GLU A 48 -34.31 -3.83 4.93
CA GLU A 48 -35.32 -2.80 4.74
C GLU A 48 -34.99 -1.54 5.56
N ALA A 49 -35.33 -0.37 5.01
CA ALA A 49 -35.34 0.91 5.70
C ALA A 49 -36.62 1.69 5.34
N ARG A 50 -37.22 2.35 6.30
CA ARG A 50 -38.51 3.07 6.16
C ARG A 50 -38.32 4.53 5.76
N ASN A 51 -37.10 5.05 5.89
CA ASN A 51 -36.78 6.44 5.63
C ASN A 51 -35.26 6.61 5.45
N GLY A 52 -34.85 7.82 5.12
CA GLY A 52 -33.46 8.16 4.91
C GLY A 52 -32.55 7.94 6.12
N ALA A 53 -33.06 8.16 7.34
CA ALA A 53 -32.28 7.98 8.57
C ALA A 53 -31.92 6.50 8.78
N GLU A 54 -32.90 5.61 8.71
CA GLU A 54 -32.71 4.16 8.78
C GLU A 54 -31.83 3.65 7.62
N ALA A 55 -31.95 4.24 6.42
CA ALA A 55 -31.10 3.90 5.29
C ALA A 55 -29.62 4.24 5.57
N PHE A 56 -29.32 5.42 6.11
CA PHE A 56 -27.96 5.78 6.47
C PHE A 56 -27.40 4.95 7.63
N GLU A 57 -28.22 4.59 8.62
CA GLU A 57 -27.83 3.67 9.69
C GLU A 57 -27.45 2.29 9.13
N ALA A 58 -28.31 1.71 8.27
CA ALA A 58 -28.04 0.42 7.64
C ALA A 58 -26.75 0.45 6.78
N ILE A 59 -26.51 1.54 6.06
CA ILE A 59 -25.28 1.74 5.25
C ILE A 59 -24.05 1.88 6.14
N ALA A 60 -24.17 2.53 7.31
CA ALA A 60 -23.06 2.66 8.26
C ALA A 60 -22.70 1.30 8.91
N GLU A 61 -23.68 0.41 9.13
CA GLU A 61 -23.44 -0.94 9.61
C GLU A 61 -22.76 -1.81 8.55
N ARG A 62 -23.26 -1.74 7.31
CA ARG A 62 -22.75 -2.52 6.18
C ARG A 62 -23.10 -1.85 4.85
N LEU A 63 -22.10 -1.68 3.98
CA LEU A 63 -22.32 -1.15 2.63
C LEU A 63 -23.12 -2.15 1.78
N PRO A 64 -24.24 -1.74 1.17
CA PRO A 64 -24.99 -2.59 0.25
C PRO A 64 -24.34 -2.67 -1.13
N ASP A 65 -24.63 -3.76 -1.85
CA ASP A 65 -24.24 -3.94 -3.24
C ASP A 65 -25.17 -3.21 -4.20
N VAL A 66 -26.44 -3.01 -3.81
CA VAL A 66 -27.46 -2.26 -4.56
C VAL A 66 -28.44 -1.59 -3.58
N ILE A 67 -28.89 -0.39 -3.93
CA ILE A 67 -29.96 0.31 -3.21
C ILE A 67 -31.17 0.45 -4.12
N LEU A 68 -32.34 -0.01 -3.66
CA LEU A 68 -33.65 0.32 -4.21
C LEU A 68 -34.21 1.47 -3.39
N LEU A 69 -34.53 2.59 -4.03
CA LEU A 69 -34.84 3.82 -3.33
C LEU A 69 -36.17 4.42 -3.88
N ASP A 70 -37.16 4.53 -3.02
CA ASP A 70 -38.33 5.32 -3.35
C ASP A 70 -38.02 6.82 -3.30
N LEU A 71 -38.69 7.59 -4.18
CA LEU A 71 -38.52 9.04 -4.22
C LEU A 71 -39.46 9.77 -3.25
N MET A 72 -40.66 9.25 -3.09
CA MET A 72 -41.76 9.94 -2.41
C MET A 72 -41.89 9.47 -0.96
N MET A 73 -40.95 9.85 -0.12
CA MET A 73 -40.95 9.52 1.31
C MET A 73 -41.11 10.78 2.18
N PRO A 74 -41.80 10.69 3.34
CA PRO A 74 -41.89 11.77 4.30
C PRO A 74 -40.51 12.20 4.85
N GLY A 75 -40.26 13.51 4.94
CA GLY A 75 -39.05 14.06 5.51
C GLY A 75 -37.94 14.27 4.48
N MET A 76 -37.04 13.35 4.34
CA MET A 76 -35.94 13.44 3.34
C MET A 76 -36.37 12.73 2.06
N ASP A 77 -36.43 13.45 0.94
CA ASP A 77 -36.80 12.87 -0.35
C ASP A 77 -35.68 11.97 -0.90
N GLY A 78 -36.04 11.02 -1.78
CA GLY A 78 -35.09 10.07 -2.36
C GLY A 78 -33.99 10.74 -3.21
N PHE A 79 -34.25 11.90 -3.81
CA PHE A 79 -33.23 12.62 -4.56
C PHE A 79 -32.11 13.15 -3.65
N GLU A 80 -32.46 13.64 -2.45
CA GLU A 80 -31.49 14.12 -1.48
C GLU A 80 -30.65 12.97 -0.92
N ILE A 81 -31.28 11.82 -0.63
CA ILE A 81 -30.55 10.61 -0.21
C ILE A 81 -29.57 10.20 -1.31
N CYS A 82 -30.01 10.12 -2.55
CA CYS A 82 -29.18 9.78 -3.71
C CYS A 82 -27.99 10.73 -3.83
N ARG A 83 -28.21 12.05 -3.79
CA ARG A 83 -27.13 13.06 -3.87
C ARG A 83 -26.11 12.91 -2.75
N ARG A 84 -26.55 12.68 -1.50
CA ARG A 84 -25.64 12.49 -0.35
C ARG A 84 -24.77 11.24 -0.51
N LEU A 85 -25.39 10.13 -0.91
CA LEU A 85 -24.66 8.88 -1.14
C LEU A 85 -23.65 9.01 -2.27
N LYS A 86 -24.00 9.71 -3.36
CA LYS A 86 -23.09 9.89 -4.52
C LYS A 86 -21.97 10.91 -4.29
N LYS A 87 -22.12 11.81 -3.31
CA LYS A 87 -21.04 12.73 -2.89
C LYS A 87 -19.97 12.08 -1.99
N ASN A 88 -20.29 11.00 -1.31
CA ASN A 88 -19.35 10.32 -0.42
C ASN A 88 -18.59 9.23 -1.18
N CYS A 89 -17.25 9.31 -1.19
CA CYS A 89 -16.37 8.38 -1.92
C CYS A 89 -16.60 6.91 -1.56
N ALA A 90 -16.99 6.61 -0.32
CA ALA A 90 -17.24 5.23 0.11
C ALA A 90 -18.56 4.66 -0.43
N THR A 91 -19.58 5.50 -0.62
CA THR A 91 -20.91 5.08 -1.07
C THR A 91 -21.20 5.40 -2.54
N ALA A 92 -20.46 6.32 -3.14
CA ALA A 92 -20.62 6.70 -4.55
C ALA A 92 -20.61 5.52 -5.54
N PRO A 93 -19.79 4.45 -5.34
CA PRO A 93 -19.79 3.30 -6.24
C PRO A 93 -21.03 2.41 -6.13
N ILE A 94 -21.87 2.56 -5.07
CA ILE A 94 -23.06 1.73 -4.88
C ILE A 94 -24.12 2.13 -5.92
N PRO A 95 -24.59 1.20 -6.76
CA PRO A 95 -25.67 1.49 -7.70
C PRO A 95 -26.98 1.74 -6.95
N ILE A 96 -27.69 2.81 -7.36
CA ILE A 96 -28.97 3.23 -6.83
C ILE A 96 -30.01 3.10 -7.95
N LEU A 97 -30.99 2.26 -7.73
CA LEU A 97 -32.16 2.10 -8.60
C LEU A 97 -33.35 2.81 -7.94
N ILE A 98 -33.85 3.82 -8.60
CA ILE A 98 -35.04 4.56 -8.12
C ILE A 98 -36.30 3.79 -8.46
N VAL A 99 -37.15 3.57 -7.47
CA VAL A 99 -38.46 2.93 -7.61
C VAL A 99 -39.53 4.01 -7.49
N THR A 100 -40.27 4.32 -8.56
CA THR A 100 -41.13 5.49 -8.56
C THR A 100 -42.42 5.29 -9.37
N ALA A 101 -43.52 5.90 -8.93
CA ALA A 101 -44.73 6.02 -9.71
C ALA A 101 -44.65 7.16 -10.73
N LEU A 102 -43.61 7.97 -10.69
CA LEU A 102 -43.46 9.17 -11.50
C LEU A 102 -42.98 8.78 -12.90
N SER A 103 -43.77 9.06 -13.91
CA SER A 103 -43.50 8.76 -15.33
C SER A 103 -43.00 9.98 -16.10
N GLU A 104 -42.97 11.16 -15.48
CA GLU A 104 -42.61 12.39 -16.16
C GLU A 104 -41.12 12.44 -16.49
N ARG A 105 -40.80 12.89 -17.71
CA ARG A 105 -39.45 13.06 -18.21
C ARG A 105 -38.54 13.93 -17.29
N LYS A 106 -39.19 14.94 -16.66
CA LYS A 106 -38.49 15.89 -15.76
C LYS A 106 -37.93 15.20 -14.53
N GLU A 107 -38.67 14.32 -13.91
CA GLU A 107 -38.29 13.62 -12.68
C GLU A 107 -37.22 12.56 -12.91
N ARG A 108 -37.29 11.88 -14.06
CA ARG A 108 -36.19 10.99 -14.48
C ARG A 108 -34.86 11.76 -14.70
N LEU A 109 -34.92 12.96 -15.28
CA LEU A 109 -33.74 13.83 -15.42
C LEU A 109 -33.18 14.23 -14.06
N MET A 110 -34.05 14.62 -13.10
CA MET A 110 -33.62 14.96 -11.73
C MET A 110 -32.95 13.77 -11.02
N GLY A 111 -33.45 12.57 -11.23
CA GLY A 111 -32.83 11.35 -10.68
C GLY A 111 -31.46 11.06 -11.26
N ILE A 112 -31.30 11.23 -12.58
CA ILE A 112 -30.01 11.09 -13.25
C ILE A 112 -29.03 12.15 -12.73
N GLU A 113 -29.46 13.42 -12.60
CA GLU A 113 -28.67 14.50 -12.05
C GLU A 113 -28.29 14.26 -10.57
N ALA A 114 -29.18 13.60 -9.79
CA ALA A 114 -28.87 13.16 -8.43
C ALA A 114 -27.86 11.99 -8.38
N GLY A 115 -27.58 11.34 -9.52
CA GLY A 115 -26.62 10.27 -9.66
C GLY A 115 -27.22 8.86 -9.61
N ALA A 116 -28.55 8.72 -9.77
CA ALA A 116 -29.18 7.40 -9.88
C ALA A 116 -28.66 6.62 -11.10
N ASN A 117 -28.54 5.32 -10.95
CA ASN A 117 -28.01 4.45 -12.00
C ASN A 117 -29.12 3.92 -12.92
N ASP A 118 -30.33 3.70 -12.38
CA ASP A 118 -31.46 3.18 -13.15
C ASP A 118 -32.80 3.49 -12.45
N PHE A 119 -33.93 3.14 -13.10
CA PHE A 119 -35.30 3.42 -12.66
C PHE A 119 -36.19 2.21 -12.83
N LEU A 120 -37.07 1.97 -11.85
CA LEU A 120 -38.14 1.01 -11.88
C LEU A 120 -39.48 1.76 -11.71
N ASN A 121 -40.40 1.54 -12.61
CA ASN A 121 -41.72 2.18 -12.53
C ASN A 121 -42.68 1.34 -11.65
N LYS A 122 -43.46 2.01 -10.80
CA LYS A 122 -44.58 1.40 -10.07
C LYS A 122 -45.81 1.38 -11.00
N PRO A 123 -46.57 0.27 -11.10
CA PRO A 123 -46.37 -1.00 -10.43
C PRO A 123 -45.13 -1.74 -10.94
N VAL A 124 -44.36 -2.31 -10.01
CA VAL A 124 -43.07 -2.95 -10.32
C VAL A 124 -43.31 -4.30 -11.00
N ASP A 125 -42.73 -4.48 -12.19
CA ASP A 125 -42.63 -5.79 -12.81
C ASP A 125 -41.50 -6.58 -12.14
N ILE A 126 -41.82 -7.76 -11.62
CA ILE A 126 -40.86 -8.61 -10.88
C ILE A 126 -39.71 -9.06 -11.78
N ALA A 127 -39.95 -9.34 -13.05
CA ALA A 127 -38.90 -9.78 -13.97
C ALA A 127 -37.92 -8.63 -14.26
N ASP A 128 -38.43 -7.41 -14.44
CA ASP A 128 -37.62 -6.20 -14.63
C ASP A 128 -36.81 -5.86 -13.36
N LEU A 129 -37.41 -5.94 -12.17
CA LEU A 129 -36.76 -5.78 -10.87
C LEU A 129 -35.58 -6.73 -10.75
N LEU A 130 -35.80 -8.03 -10.91
CA LEU A 130 -34.76 -9.04 -10.74
C LEU A 130 -33.61 -8.87 -11.73
N LEU A 131 -33.95 -8.54 -12.99
CA LEU A 131 -32.94 -8.30 -14.04
C LEU A 131 -32.05 -7.07 -13.71
N ARG A 132 -32.67 -5.94 -13.35
CA ARG A 132 -31.96 -4.70 -13.06
C ARG A 132 -31.10 -4.81 -11.80
N VAL A 133 -31.65 -5.40 -10.72
CA VAL A 133 -30.88 -5.63 -9.49
C VAL A 133 -29.71 -6.59 -9.75
N ALA A 134 -29.91 -7.65 -10.53
CA ALA A 134 -28.83 -8.57 -10.88
C ALA A 134 -27.72 -7.87 -11.68
N ASN A 135 -28.07 -7.05 -12.67
CA ASN A 135 -27.11 -6.30 -13.46
C ASN A 135 -26.37 -5.26 -12.62
N ALA A 136 -27.07 -4.55 -11.74
CA ALA A 136 -26.46 -3.57 -10.83
C ALA A 136 -25.50 -4.23 -9.84
N ALA A 137 -25.91 -5.33 -9.21
CA ALA A 137 -25.06 -6.12 -8.31
C ALA A 137 -23.83 -6.68 -9.02
N HIS A 138 -23.97 -7.17 -10.24
CA HIS A 138 -22.87 -7.65 -11.06
C HIS A 138 -21.88 -6.54 -11.38
N SER A 139 -22.37 -5.36 -11.81
CA SER A 139 -21.54 -4.19 -12.09
C SER A 139 -20.76 -3.73 -10.85
N LYS A 140 -21.40 -3.74 -9.67
CA LYS A 140 -20.76 -3.42 -8.39
C LYS A 140 -19.68 -4.44 -8.04
N ALA A 141 -19.96 -5.73 -8.18
CA ALA A 141 -18.99 -6.78 -7.92
C ALA A 141 -17.75 -6.67 -8.82
N LEU A 142 -17.91 -6.37 -10.11
CA LEU A 142 -16.80 -6.13 -11.04
C LEU A 142 -15.99 -4.89 -10.66
N PHE A 143 -16.66 -3.81 -10.26
CA PHE A 143 -16.00 -2.62 -9.76
C PHE A 143 -15.14 -2.92 -8.53
N ASP A 144 -15.70 -3.63 -7.54
CA ASP A 144 -14.99 -3.99 -6.31
C ASP A 144 -13.80 -4.93 -6.58
N GLN A 145 -13.99 -5.90 -7.48
CA GLN A 145 -12.90 -6.76 -7.91
C GLN A 145 -11.77 -5.97 -8.57
N LEU A 146 -12.10 -5.04 -9.47
CA LEU A 146 -11.10 -4.18 -10.11
C LEU A 146 -10.35 -3.31 -9.08
N GLN A 147 -11.05 -2.75 -8.10
CA GLN A 147 -10.43 -1.96 -7.03
C GLN A 147 -9.51 -2.83 -6.15
N ALA A 148 -9.93 -4.05 -5.82
CA ALA A 148 -9.13 -5.01 -5.07
C ALA A 148 -7.85 -5.39 -5.83
N GLU A 149 -7.96 -5.68 -7.14
CA GLU A 149 -6.80 -6.00 -7.98
C GLU A 149 -5.84 -4.81 -8.14
N ARG A 150 -6.37 -3.59 -8.32
CA ARG A 150 -5.55 -2.36 -8.30
C ARG A 150 -4.83 -2.20 -6.98
N GLY A 151 -5.52 -2.40 -5.84
CA GLY A 151 -4.92 -2.31 -4.52
C GLY A 151 -3.82 -3.36 -4.28
N LYS A 152 -3.96 -4.58 -4.82
CA LYS A 152 -2.91 -5.61 -4.78
C LYS A 152 -1.69 -5.19 -5.61
N SER A 153 -1.92 -4.74 -6.85
CA SER A 153 -0.86 -4.26 -7.73
C SER A 153 -0.09 -3.10 -7.11
N ASP A 154 -0.81 -2.16 -6.48
CA ASP A 154 -0.23 -1.02 -5.79
C ASP A 154 0.66 -1.44 -4.62
N ARG A 155 0.21 -2.38 -3.79
CA ARG A 155 1.02 -2.93 -2.69
C ARG A 155 2.29 -3.62 -3.20
N LEU A 156 2.18 -4.43 -4.25
CA LEU A 156 3.35 -5.10 -4.84
C LEU A 156 4.38 -4.09 -5.37
N LEU A 157 3.93 -3.00 -5.98
CA LEU A 157 4.82 -1.93 -6.44
C LEU A 157 5.50 -1.21 -5.27
N LEU A 158 4.77 -0.94 -4.19
CA LEU A 158 5.31 -0.30 -2.97
C LEU A 158 6.27 -1.20 -2.18
N ASN A 159 6.24 -2.52 -2.37
CA ASN A 159 7.24 -3.43 -1.81
C ASN A 159 8.60 -3.35 -2.51
N ILE A 160 8.65 -2.74 -3.71
CA ILE A 160 9.86 -2.68 -4.54
C ILE A 160 10.38 -1.25 -4.66
N LEU A 161 9.50 -0.26 -4.63
CA LEU A 161 9.83 1.14 -4.89
C LEU A 161 9.35 2.06 -3.76
N PRO A 162 10.10 3.12 -3.43
CA PRO A 162 9.63 4.16 -2.53
C PRO A 162 8.31 4.76 -3.00
N LYS A 163 7.45 5.11 -2.07
CA LYS A 163 6.09 5.63 -2.36
C LYS A 163 6.08 6.81 -3.34
N ALA A 164 6.99 7.77 -3.16
CA ALA A 164 7.10 8.94 -4.04
C ALA A 164 7.49 8.54 -5.48
N VAL A 165 8.39 7.58 -5.61
CA VAL A 165 8.86 7.05 -6.90
C VAL A 165 7.75 6.26 -7.59
N ALA A 166 7.05 5.39 -6.86
CA ALA A 166 5.92 4.62 -7.37
C ALA A 166 4.79 5.53 -7.88
N GLN A 167 4.52 6.65 -7.22
CA GLN A 167 3.53 7.63 -7.66
C GLN A 167 3.91 8.31 -8.98
N ARG A 168 5.18 8.68 -9.16
CA ARG A 168 5.70 9.26 -10.43
C ARG A 168 5.60 8.27 -11.58
N MET A 169 5.94 7.00 -11.35
CA MET A 169 5.77 5.95 -12.36
C MET A 169 4.31 5.75 -12.76
N LYS A 170 3.39 5.75 -11.81
CA LYS A 170 1.94 5.68 -12.08
C LYS A 170 1.42 6.90 -12.85
N ALA A 171 2.03 8.06 -12.66
CA ALA A 171 1.74 9.27 -13.43
C ALA A 171 2.31 9.23 -14.87
N GLY A 172 3.01 8.14 -15.24
CA GLY A 172 3.54 7.94 -16.59
C GLY A 172 4.97 8.46 -16.79
N GLU A 173 5.69 8.81 -15.72
CA GLU A 173 7.09 9.23 -15.84
C GLU A 173 7.96 8.01 -16.20
N VAL A 174 8.63 8.07 -17.35
CA VAL A 174 9.39 6.95 -17.91
C VAL A 174 10.82 6.88 -17.37
N THR A 175 11.42 8.02 -17.05
CA THR A 175 12.79 8.11 -16.55
C THR A 175 12.80 8.84 -15.22
N ILE A 176 13.06 8.14 -14.15
CA ILE A 176 13.19 8.73 -12.82
C ILE A 176 14.66 8.71 -12.46
N ALA A 177 15.27 9.89 -12.42
CA ALA A 177 16.65 10.11 -12.04
C ALA A 177 16.76 11.50 -11.37
N ASP A 178 17.02 11.49 -10.08
CA ASP A 178 17.08 12.69 -9.24
C ASP A 178 18.47 12.85 -8.65
N LYS A 179 18.94 14.10 -8.61
CA LYS A 179 20.21 14.45 -7.95
C LYS A 179 19.90 15.12 -6.61
N TYR A 180 20.47 14.56 -5.56
CA TYR A 180 20.39 15.10 -4.21
C TYR A 180 21.77 15.67 -3.85
N SER A 181 21.81 16.92 -3.42
CA SER A 181 23.04 17.59 -2.99
C SER A 181 23.57 17.03 -1.67
N GLU A 182 22.63 16.60 -0.81
CA GLU A 182 22.92 16.08 0.52
C GLU A 182 22.00 14.90 0.84
N ALA A 183 22.61 13.76 1.11
CA ALA A 183 21.97 12.56 1.63
C ALA A 183 22.98 11.76 2.44
N SER A 184 22.50 10.95 3.37
CA SER A 184 23.36 10.02 4.12
C SER A 184 23.05 8.60 3.70
N VAL A 185 24.08 7.82 3.44
CA VAL A 185 24.00 6.42 3.03
C VAL A 185 24.66 5.54 4.08
N LEU A 186 23.96 4.49 4.48
CA LEU A 186 24.44 3.46 5.39
C LEU A 186 24.53 2.13 4.64
N VAL A 187 25.63 1.44 4.82
CA VAL A 187 25.82 0.05 4.41
C VAL A 187 26.17 -0.76 5.65
N ALA A 188 25.42 -1.81 5.92
CA ALA A 188 25.65 -2.75 7.01
C ALA A 188 25.82 -4.15 6.43
N ASP A 189 26.82 -4.90 6.90
CA ASP A 189 27.13 -6.26 6.47
C ASP A 189 27.45 -7.15 7.68
N PHE A 190 27.17 -8.44 7.58
CA PHE A 190 27.43 -9.35 8.68
C PHE A 190 28.85 -9.92 8.63
N ALA A 191 29.63 -9.66 9.66
CA ALA A 191 30.94 -10.25 9.79
C ALA A 191 30.87 -11.77 9.99
N GLY A 192 31.54 -12.52 9.10
CA GLY A 192 31.61 -13.99 9.17
C GLY A 192 30.37 -14.71 8.65
N PHE A 193 29.42 -14.03 8.03
CA PHE A 193 28.19 -14.63 7.52
C PHE A 193 28.44 -15.75 6.50
N SER A 194 29.40 -15.58 5.59
CA SER A 194 29.77 -16.62 4.61
C SER A 194 30.20 -17.93 5.28
N THR A 195 30.88 -17.84 6.44
CA THR A 195 31.26 -19.00 7.24
C THR A 195 30.06 -19.67 7.90
N LEU A 196 29.13 -18.87 8.46
CA LEU A 196 27.88 -19.37 9.02
C LEU A 196 27.06 -20.08 7.94
N ALA A 197 26.92 -19.50 6.77
CA ALA A 197 26.18 -20.04 5.65
C ALA A 197 26.66 -21.42 5.16
N MET A 198 27.93 -21.75 5.38
CA MET A 198 28.48 -23.07 5.07
C MET A 198 28.11 -24.15 6.12
N HIS A 199 27.67 -23.78 7.31
CA HIS A 199 27.48 -24.70 8.43
C HIS A 199 26.03 -24.92 8.81
N ILE A 200 25.08 -24.12 8.32
CA ILE A 200 23.66 -24.26 8.61
C ILE A 200 22.84 -24.58 7.36
N PRO A 201 21.70 -25.28 7.49
CA PRO A 201 20.79 -25.56 6.40
C PRO A 201 20.29 -24.27 5.72
N ALA A 202 20.09 -24.32 4.39
CA ALA A 202 19.65 -23.16 3.61
C ALA A 202 18.33 -22.54 4.13
N GLU A 203 17.38 -23.38 4.56
CA GLU A 203 16.10 -22.93 5.12
C GLU A 203 16.30 -22.14 6.42
N GLN A 204 17.19 -22.59 7.29
CA GLN A 204 17.52 -21.91 8.54
C GLN A 204 18.25 -20.58 8.28
N LEU A 205 19.17 -20.57 7.29
CA LEU A 205 19.87 -19.36 6.89
C LEU A 205 18.89 -18.28 6.41
N VAL A 206 17.98 -18.64 5.51
CA VAL A 206 16.94 -17.72 4.98
C VAL A 206 16.01 -17.28 6.09
N PHE A 207 15.62 -18.16 7.00
CA PHE A 207 14.79 -17.79 8.16
C PHE A 207 15.49 -16.73 9.03
N LEU A 208 16.75 -16.95 9.41
CA LEU A 208 17.51 -16.00 10.25
C LEU A 208 17.64 -14.63 9.56
N LEU A 209 18.01 -14.60 8.26
CA LEU A 209 18.09 -13.34 7.51
C LEU A 209 16.74 -12.64 7.43
N ASN A 210 15.66 -13.38 7.22
CA ASN A 210 14.32 -12.80 7.14
C ASN A 210 13.91 -12.15 8.47
N GLU A 211 14.15 -12.82 9.59
CA GLU A 211 13.84 -12.28 10.94
C GLU A 211 14.64 -11.00 11.21
N ILE A 212 15.95 -11.02 10.94
CA ILE A 212 16.81 -9.84 11.16
C ILE A 212 16.39 -8.69 10.26
N PHE A 213 16.21 -8.93 8.95
CA PHE A 213 15.84 -7.87 8.02
C PHE A 213 14.44 -7.34 8.27
N THR A 214 13.50 -8.15 8.71
CA THR A 214 12.16 -7.69 9.13
C THR A 214 12.25 -6.76 10.35
N THR A 215 13.13 -7.08 11.29
CA THR A 215 13.42 -6.20 12.43
C THR A 215 14.01 -4.87 11.97
N PHE A 216 14.99 -4.90 11.05
CA PHE A 216 15.59 -3.68 10.48
C PHE A 216 14.57 -2.86 9.68
N ASP A 217 13.70 -3.52 8.89
CA ASP A 217 12.63 -2.84 8.15
C ASP A 217 11.68 -2.09 9.12
N SER A 218 11.37 -2.65 10.29
CA SER A 218 10.58 -1.98 11.33
C SER A 218 11.28 -0.74 11.92
N LEU A 219 12.62 -0.78 12.06
CA LEU A 219 13.39 0.39 12.48
C LEU A 219 13.36 1.50 11.42
N LEU A 220 13.38 1.14 10.12
CA LEU A 220 13.28 2.12 9.04
C LEU A 220 11.96 2.89 9.08
N GLU A 221 10.85 2.19 9.31
CA GLU A 221 9.54 2.83 9.47
C GLU A 221 9.54 3.81 10.66
N LYS A 222 10.10 3.40 11.81
CA LYS A 222 10.23 4.23 13.01
C LYS A 222 10.98 5.53 12.74
N HIS A 223 12.08 5.47 11.98
CA HIS A 223 12.94 6.63 11.69
C HIS A 223 12.58 7.35 10.38
N ALA A 224 11.57 6.88 9.64
CA ALA A 224 11.19 7.36 8.31
C ALA A 224 12.38 7.39 7.34
N LEU A 225 13.12 6.30 7.25
CA LEU A 225 14.27 6.09 6.38
C LEU A 225 13.90 5.16 5.22
N GLU A 226 14.69 5.21 4.14
CA GLU A 226 14.41 4.45 2.94
C GLU A 226 15.38 3.27 2.78
N LYS A 227 14.81 2.06 2.72
CA LYS A 227 15.55 0.86 2.30
C LYS A 227 15.83 0.96 0.81
N ILE A 228 17.09 0.88 0.44
CA ILE A 228 17.47 0.89 -0.98
C ILE A 228 17.45 -0.52 -1.53
N LYS A 229 18.22 -1.43 -0.92
CA LYS A 229 18.29 -2.84 -1.32
C LYS A 229 19.05 -3.67 -0.29
N THR A 230 18.96 -4.98 -0.46
CA THR A 230 19.91 -5.93 0.12
C THR A 230 20.86 -6.44 -0.97
N ILE A 231 22.13 -6.70 -0.61
CA ILE A 231 23.16 -7.23 -1.53
C ILE A 231 23.77 -8.45 -0.81
N GLY A 232 23.22 -9.64 -1.07
CA GLY A 232 23.55 -10.80 -0.25
C GLY A 232 23.10 -10.62 1.18
N ASP A 233 24.04 -10.59 2.10
CA ASP A 233 23.85 -10.32 3.53
C ASP A 233 24.04 -8.83 3.91
N ALA A 234 24.41 -7.98 2.95
CA ALA A 234 24.51 -6.55 3.19
C ALA A 234 23.14 -5.85 3.08
N TYR A 235 22.94 -4.85 3.92
CA TYR A 235 21.71 -4.05 4.01
C TYR A 235 22.03 -2.58 3.76
N MET A 236 21.43 -1.97 2.74
CA MET A 236 21.69 -0.60 2.32
C MET A 236 20.48 0.30 2.57
N VAL A 237 20.73 1.39 3.27
CA VAL A 237 19.73 2.40 3.67
C VAL A 237 20.19 3.80 3.26
N ALA A 238 19.22 4.66 3.00
CA ALA A 238 19.50 6.08 2.81
C ALA A 238 18.54 6.97 3.61
N SER A 239 19.02 8.14 3.94
CA SER A 239 18.28 9.23 4.60
C SER A 239 18.42 10.51 3.80
N GLY A 240 17.36 11.31 3.71
CA GLY A 240 17.31 12.52 2.87
C GLY A 240 16.87 12.26 1.44
N ILE A 241 16.46 11.04 1.12
CA ILE A 241 15.90 10.62 -0.17
C ILE A 241 14.73 9.65 0.05
N PRO A 242 13.76 9.53 -0.88
CA PRO A 242 13.49 10.42 -2.00
C PRO A 242 12.94 11.78 -1.54
N VAL A 243 12.65 11.93 -0.25
CA VAL A 243 12.18 13.17 0.36
C VAL A 243 13.34 13.78 1.17
N PRO A 244 13.82 14.98 0.80
CA PRO A 244 14.86 15.67 1.56
C PRO A 244 14.44 15.94 3.01
N ARG A 245 15.38 15.75 3.94
CA ARG A 245 15.21 16.06 5.37
C ARG A 245 16.51 16.58 5.97
N PRO A 246 16.48 17.63 6.81
CA PRO A 246 17.70 18.26 7.33
C PRO A 246 18.43 17.41 8.39
N ASP A 247 17.72 16.52 9.08
CA ASP A 247 18.25 15.65 10.13
C ASP A 247 18.74 14.28 9.62
N HIS A 248 18.91 14.15 8.29
CA HIS A 248 19.30 12.88 7.65
C HIS A 248 20.59 12.25 8.25
N PRO A 249 21.65 13.01 8.67
CA PRO A 249 22.85 12.39 9.21
C PRO A 249 22.62 11.82 10.62
N GLY A 250 21.86 12.54 11.46
CA GLY A 250 21.51 12.07 12.80
C GLY A 250 20.60 10.84 12.77
N ALA A 251 19.57 10.86 11.92
CA ALA A 251 18.62 9.77 11.81
C ALA A 251 19.28 8.45 11.37
N ILE A 252 20.26 8.51 10.44
CA ILE A 252 20.92 7.30 9.95
C ILE A 252 21.95 6.75 10.95
N VAL A 253 22.59 7.61 11.75
CA VAL A 253 23.48 7.18 12.83
C VAL A 253 22.69 6.54 13.96
N GLU A 254 21.53 7.11 14.32
CA GLU A 254 20.64 6.52 15.31
C GLU A 254 20.15 5.13 14.87
N LEU A 255 19.75 5.00 13.60
CA LEU A 255 19.41 3.70 13.03
C LEU A 255 20.57 2.69 13.20
N ALA A 256 21.79 3.07 12.90
CA ALA A 256 22.97 2.18 13.01
C ALA A 256 23.16 1.66 14.44
N LEU A 257 23.00 2.54 15.44
CA LEU A 257 23.08 2.16 16.85
C LEU A 257 21.95 1.21 17.24
N GLU A 258 20.71 1.51 16.82
CA GLU A 258 19.55 0.63 17.09
C GLU A 258 19.70 -0.72 16.37
N MET A 259 20.14 -0.78 15.11
CA MET A 259 20.41 -2.05 14.41
C MET A 259 21.40 -2.92 15.17
N THR A 260 22.47 -2.33 15.73
CA THR A 260 23.44 -3.07 16.54
C THR A 260 22.81 -3.60 17.83
N SER A 261 21.97 -2.80 18.49
CA SER A 261 21.26 -3.20 19.71
C SER A 261 20.25 -4.31 19.45
N GLU A 262 19.45 -4.21 18.39
CA GLU A 262 18.49 -5.25 18.02
C GLU A 262 19.18 -6.55 17.59
N LEU A 263 20.32 -6.48 16.89
CA LEU A 263 21.10 -7.67 16.57
C LEU A 263 21.63 -8.37 17.83
N GLN A 264 21.98 -7.63 18.88
CA GLN A 264 22.38 -8.25 20.15
C GLN A 264 21.20 -9.03 20.78
N LYS A 265 20.01 -8.46 20.80
CA LYS A 265 18.81 -9.17 21.29
C LYS A 265 18.51 -10.42 20.46
N PHE A 266 18.70 -10.31 19.14
CA PHE A 266 18.55 -11.45 18.23
C PHE A 266 19.56 -12.55 18.53
N ASN A 267 20.83 -12.20 18.77
CA ASN A 267 21.86 -13.16 19.16
C ASN A 267 21.49 -13.90 20.44
N ASP A 268 20.99 -13.17 21.45
CA ASP A 268 20.56 -13.74 22.73
C ASP A 268 19.36 -14.69 22.55
N LEU A 269 18.45 -14.38 21.63
CA LEU A 269 17.25 -15.18 21.37
C LEU A 269 17.54 -16.47 20.60
N TYR A 270 18.43 -16.40 19.61
CA TYR A 270 18.69 -17.51 18.67
C TYR A 270 20.04 -18.20 18.91
N ASP A 271 20.72 -17.88 20.02
CA ASP A 271 22.06 -18.42 20.39
C ASP A 271 23.07 -18.28 19.23
N THR A 272 23.15 -17.06 18.69
CA THR A 272 24.06 -16.71 17.60
C THR A 272 25.10 -15.68 18.08
N SER A 273 26.13 -15.42 17.27
CA SER A 273 27.18 -14.45 17.60
C SER A 273 27.46 -13.52 16.42
N LEU A 274 26.40 -13.15 15.68
CA LEU A 274 26.49 -12.27 14.53
C LEU A 274 26.92 -10.86 14.96
N ARG A 275 27.73 -10.20 14.14
CA ARG A 275 28.15 -8.82 14.33
C ARG A 275 28.03 -8.06 13.03
N LEU A 276 27.56 -6.80 13.10
CA LEU A 276 27.51 -5.91 11.95
C LEU A 276 28.84 -5.17 11.78
N ARG A 277 29.21 -4.95 10.54
CA ARG A 277 30.13 -3.89 10.13
C ARG A 277 29.28 -2.82 9.47
N ILE A 278 29.41 -1.57 9.88
CA ILE A 278 28.57 -0.49 9.37
C ILE A 278 29.46 0.64 8.88
N GLY A 279 29.24 1.08 7.64
CA GLY A 279 29.85 2.27 7.03
C GLY A 279 28.78 3.30 6.69
N ILE A 280 29.00 4.56 7.12
CA ILE A 280 28.08 5.67 6.83
C ILE A 280 28.86 6.80 6.15
N SER A 281 28.27 7.36 5.09
CA SER A 281 28.83 8.52 4.40
C SER A 281 27.74 9.51 4.04
N THR A 282 28.06 10.80 4.13
CA THR A 282 27.13 11.89 3.80
C THR A 282 27.69 12.74 2.66
N GLY A 283 26.85 13.04 1.67
CA GLY A 283 27.21 13.87 0.53
C GLY A 283 26.24 13.75 -0.64
N PRO A 284 26.64 14.19 -1.84
CA PRO A 284 25.78 14.15 -3.02
C PRO A 284 25.59 12.73 -3.54
N VAL A 285 24.34 12.43 -3.94
CA VAL A 285 23.95 11.16 -4.57
C VAL A 285 23.04 11.39 -5.76
N VAL A 286 23.05 10.45 -6.70
CA VAL A 286 22.03 10.31 -7.74
C VAL A 286 21.18 9.12 -7.38
N ALA A 287 19.85 9.29 -7.36
CA ALA A 287 18.90 8.22 -7.15
C ALA A 287 18.01 8.04 -8.38
N GLY A 288 17.65 6.81 -8.70
CA GLY A 288 16.79 6.60 -9.86
C GLY A 288 16.30 5.17 -10.02
N VAL A 289 15.43 4.97 -11.01
CA VAL A 289 14.89 3.66 -11.34
C VAL A 289 15.57 3.12 -12.60
N ILE A 290 16.13 1.92 -12.49
CA ILE A 290 16.70 1.19 -13.62
C ILE A 290 15.81 0.00 -13.96
N GLY A 291 15.80 -0.35 -15.26
CA GLY A 291 15.08 -1.47 -15.81
C GLY A 291 13.75 -1.08 -16.46
N ARG A 292 13.28 -1.92 -17.39
CA ARG A 292 11.98 -1.74 -18.07
C ARG A 292 10.96 -2.81 -17.66
N THR A 293 11.42 -3.99 -17.31
CA THR A 293 10.60 -5.13 -16.91
C THR A 293 10.84 -5.56 -15.47
N ARG A 294 12.07 -5.37 -14.97
CA ARG A 294 12.45 -5.58 -13.57
C ARG A 294 13.00 -4.26 -13.06
N PHE A 295 12.17 -3.52 -12.36
CA PHE A 295 12.53 -2.24 -11.80
C PHE A 295 13.41 -2.43 -10.56
N SER A 296 14.43 -1.58 -10.43
CA SER A 296 15.23 -1.44 -9.22
C SER A 296 15.46 0.04 -8.96
N TYR A 297 15.10 0.51 -7.78
CA TYR A 297 15.50 1.83 -7.29
C TYR A 297 16.88 1.71 -6.68
N ASP A 298 17.81 2.52 -7.12
CA ASP A 298 19.20 2.45 -6.69
C ASP A 298 19.84 3.83 -6.57
N LEU A 299 21.03 3.86 -5.94
CA LEU A 299 21.82 5.07 -5.70
C LEU A 299 23.19 4.96 -6.34
N TRP A 300 23.68 6.10 -6.84
CA TRP A 300 25.00 6.24 -7.42
C TRP A 300 25.68 7.49 -6.88
N GLY A 301 26.99 7.42 -6.80
CA GLY A 301 27.85 8.55 -6.41
C GLY A 301 29.02 8.13 -5.53
N ASP A 302 29.95 9.06 -5.32
CA ASP A 302 31.11 8.83 -4.47
C ASP A 302 30.73 8.57 -3.01
N THR A 303 29.67 9.22 -2.53
CA THR A 303 29.08 9.00 -1.20
C THR A 303 28.70 7.54 -0.99
N VAL A 304 28.03 6.91 -1.96
CA VAL A 304 27.64 5.49 -1.89
C VAL A 304 28.89 4.60 -1.83
N ASN A 305 29.85 4.85 -2.73
CA ASN A 305 31.09 4.09 -2.77
C ASN A 305 31.90 4.23 -1.48
N LEU A 306 31.87 5.40 -0.86
CA LEU A 306 32.58 5.64 0.41
C LEU A 306 31.89 4.87 1.56
N ALA A 307 30.57 4.82 1.64
CA ALA A 307 29.87 4.03 2.64
C ALA A 307 30.26 2.54 2.57
N PHE A 308 30.29 1.95 1.37
CA PHE A 308 30.76 0.57 1.16
C PHE A 308 32.22 0.36 1.58
N ARG A 309 33.09 1.31 1.27
CA ARG A 309 34.53 1.21 1.66
C ARG A 309 34.73 1.32 3.16
N LEU A 310 33.97 2.18 3.84
CA LEU A 310 33.99 2.28 5.29
C LEU A 310 33.51 1.01 5.96
N GLU A 311 32.40 0.43 5.44
CA GLU A 311 31.91 -0.86 5.90
C GLU A 311 32.98 -1.93 5.78
N SER A 312 33.66 -2.04 4.61
CA SER A 312 34.65 -3.09 4.34
C SER A 312 35.91 -3.05 5.25
N VAL A 313 36.23 -1.88 5.80
CA VAL A 313 37.36 -1.71 6.74
C VAL A 313 36.93 -1.63 8.20
N ALA A 314 35.61 -1.59 8.46
CA ALA A 314 35.06 -1.57 9.79
C ALA A 314 35.34 -2.89 10.54
N GLN A 315 35.66 -2.79 11.83
CA GLN A 315 35.79 -3.97 12.67
C GLN A 315 34.41 -4.57 12.98
N PRO A 316 34.30 -5.90 13.16
CA PRO A 316 33.05 -6.52 13.55
C PRO A 316 32.45 -5.90 14.82
N GLY A 317 31.23 -5.40 14.76
CA GLY A 317 30.55 -4.68 15.83
C GLY A 317 30.81 -3.18 15.86
N SER A 318 31.45 -2.60 14.82
CA SER A 318 31.73 -1.17 14.77
C SER A 318 30.96 -0.41 13.70
N ILE A 319 30.75 0.88 13.95
CA ILE A 319 30.11 1.84 13.06
C ILE A 319 31.16 2.88 12.69
N LEU A 320 31.56 2.93 11.42
CA LEU A 320 32.48 3.92 10.89
C LEU A 320 31.73 4.97 10.06
N ILE A 321 32.02 6.23 10.30
CA ILE A 321 31.48 7.35 9.54
C ILE A 321 32.62 8.18 8.91
N ASP A 322 32.34 8.82 7.77
CA ASP A 322 33.26 9.73 7.14
C ASP A 322 33.33 11.10 7.87
N GLN A 323 34.30 11.93 7.49
CA GLN A 323 34.50 13.26 8.06
C GLN A 323 33.26 14.17 7.85
N ALA A 324 32.61 14.08 6.69
CA ALA A 324 31.43 14.89 6.40
C ALA A 324 30.27 14.57 7.36
N THR A 325 29.98 13.28 7.56
CA THR A 325 28.97 12.83 8.53
C THR A 325 29.35 13.26 9.95
N PHE A 326 30.64 13.06 10.34
CA PHE A 326 31.12 13.43 11.67
C PHE A 326 30.85 14.91 11.99
N GLU A 327 31.22 15.83 11.10
CA GLU A 327 31.01 17.26 11.32
C GLU A 327 29.53 17.63 11.60
N LEU A 328 28.60 16.90 10.98
CA LEU A 328 27.17 17.13 11.13
C LEU A 328 26.60 16.57 12.43
N VAL A 329 27.22 15.53 13.00
CA VAL A 329 26.67 14.80 14.16
C VAL A 329 27.52 14.82 15.41
N LYS A 330 28.72 15.44 15.38
CA LYS A 330 29.69 15.42 16.48
C LYS A 330 29.18 15.95 17.81
N ALA A 331 28.17 16.81 17.80
CA ALA A 331 27.54 17.33 19.01
C ALA A 331 26.46 16.40 19.60
N MET A 332 26.18 15.27 18.94
CA MET A 332 25.05 14.39 19.29
C MET A 332 25.53 13.03 19.82
N TYR A 333 26.77 12.65 19.50
CA TYR A 333 27.29 11.31 19.80
C TYR A 333 28.69 11.36 20.40
N HIS A 334 29.04 10.30 21.14
CA HIS A 334 30.41 10.02 21.55
C HIS A 334 31.14 9.26 20.44
N PHE A 335 32.39 9.62 20.23
CA PHE A 335 33.25 9.02 19.22
C PHE A 335 34.55 8.52 19.84
N GLY A 336 35.01 7.39 19.36
CA GLY A 336 36.39 6.93 19.59
C GLY A 336 37.43 7.81 18.88
N PRO A 337 38.73 7.53 19.08
CA PRO A 337 39.77 8.25 18.36
C PRO A 337 39.61 8.09 16.85
N ALA A 338 39.85 9.21 16.12
CA ALA A 338 39.85 9.18 14.67
C ALA A 338 40.92 8.22 14.15
N SER A 339 40.57 7.44 13.13
CA SER A 339 41.49 6.47 12.51
C SER A 339 41.66 6.75 11.03
N SER A 340 42.89 6.54 10.52
CA SER A 340 43.18 6.65 9.09
C SER A 340 43.13 5.27 8.46
N HIS A 341 42.36 5.12 7.40
CA HIS A 341 42.19 3.88 6.65
C HIS A 341 42.61 4.09 5.20
N GLU A 342 43.44 3.16 4.68
CA GLU A 342 43.74 3.12 3.24
C GLU A 342 42.51 2.55 2.48
N LEU A 343 41.80 3.44 1.78
CA LEU A 343 40.63 3.03 1.02
C LEU A 343 40.99 2.86 -0.48
N LYS A 344 40.61 1.74 -1.05
CA LYS A 344 40.92 1.41 -2.46
C LYS A 344 40.48 2.53 -3.41
N GLY A 345 41.46 3.14 -4.14
CA GLY A 345 41.21 4.20 -5.12
C GLY A 345 40.87 5.57 -4.52
N ARG A 346 41.09 5.78 -3.21
CA ARG A 346 40.89 7.07 -2.53
C ARG A 346 42.10 7.46 -1.64
N GLY A 347 42.95 6.49 -1.31
CA GLY A 347 44.10 6.70 -0.41
C GLY A 347 43.66 6.81 1.05
N ALA A 348 44.55 7.40 1.87
CA ALA A 348 44.35 7.59 3.30
C ALA A 348 43.09 8.47 3.56
N THR A 349 42.13 7.91 4.23
CA THR A 349 40.87 8.57 4.55
C THR A 349 40.63 8.50 6.06
N ILE A 350 40.29 9.64 6.66
CA ILE A 350 39.95 9.72 8.08
C ILE A 350 38.51 9.22 8.27
N ALA A 351 38.35 8.31 9.22
CA ALA A 351 37.02 7.81 9.66
C ALA A 351 36.90 7.91 11.18
N HIS A 352 35.67 8.05 11.65
CA HIS A 352 35.32 8.18 13.06
C HIS A 352 34.48 7.01 13.49
N HIS A 353 34.79 6.41 14.63
CA HIS A 353 34.04 5.32 15.23
C HIS A 353 32.92 5.90 16.12
N VAL A 354 31.67 5.60 15.82
CA VAL A 354 30.53 5.99 16.65
C VAL A 354 30.41 5.00 17.80
N GLU A 355 30.40 5.48 19.03
CA GLU A 355 30.25 4.63 20.22
C GLU A 355 28.84 4.60 20.78
N ARG A 356 28.28 5.78 21.04
CA ARG A 356 26.95 5.93 21.65
C ARG A 356 26.42 7.34 21.49
N ARG A 357 25.14 7.51 21.76
CA ARG A 357 24.52 8.82 21.91
C ARG A 357 25.00 9.53 23.18
N LEU A 358 25.10 10.89 23.14
CA LEU A 358 25.44 11.74 24.28
C LEU A 358 24.33 11.76 25.34
#